data_ca3732a453dc27297723ade3203f552a
#
_entry.id   ca3732a453dc27297723ade3203f552a
#
_cell.length_a   1.000
_cell.length_b   1.000
_cell.length_c   1.000
_cell.angle_alpha   90.00
_cell.angle_beta   90.00
_cell.angle_gamma   90.00
#
_symmetry.space_group_name_H-M   'P 1'
#
loop_
_entity.id
_entity.type
_entity.pdbx_description
1 polymer ?
#
loop_
_entity_poly.entity_id
_entity_poly.type
_entity_poly.pdbx_seq_one_letter_code
_entity_poly.pdbx_strand_id
1 'polypeptide(L)'
;MASVFELEQANFGRATEGRVLLAGTNADTTLTAAQSVESLVTVTPTTGRTYTSATAADIISELGNSAKVGQCFEVTIVNLAGATHAVTFAGGTGVTVTVNASVSAATSATFIGRMASATTVIYYRKGG
;
A
#
# COMPACT_ATOMS: atom_id res chain seq x y z
N MET A 1 3.58 7.17 32.87
CA MET A 1 3.09 7.41 31.52
C MET A 1 4.25 7.76 30.62
N ALA A 2 4.18 7.33 29.39
CA ALA A 2 5.19 7.77 28.44
C ALA A 2 5.05 9.27 28.22
N SER A 3 6.14 9.96 28.28
CA SER A 3 6.15 11.39 27.97
C SER A 3 5.92 11.58 26.47
N VAL A 4 5.60 12.80 26.08
CA VAL A 4 5.51 13.13 24.67
C VAL A 4 6.83 12.79 23.97
N PHE A 5 7.94 13.03 24.65
CA PHE A 5 9.24 12.73 24.11
C PHE A 5 9.41 11.24 23.84
N GLU A 6 8.97 10.40 24.76
CA GLU A 6 9.05 8.95 24.56
C GLU A 6 8.17 8.48 23.42
N LEU A 7 6.97 9.06 23.31
CA LEU A 7 6.09 8.73 22.19
C LEU A 7 6.70 9.16 20.85
N GLU A 8 7.32 10.32 20.83
CA GLU A 8 7.97 10.77 19.60
C GLU A 8 9.14 9.88 19.23
N GLN A 9 9.91 9.44 20.20
CA GLN A 9 10.99 8.51 19.93
C GLN A 9 10.46 7.18 19.41
N ALA A 10 9.40 6.68 20.00
CA ALA A 10 8.80 5.44 19.55
C ALA A 10 8.29 5.59 18.12
N ASN A 11 7.61 6.68 17.81
CA ASN A 11 7.11 6.93 16.48
C ASN A 11 8.23 7.16 15.49
N PHE A 12 9.25 7.87 15.90
CA PHE A 12 10.40 8.14 15.04
C PHE A 12 11.15 6.86 14.72
N GLY A 13 11.42 6.04 15.72
CA GLY A 13 12.08 4.75 15.51
C GLY A 13 11.18 3.80 14.74
N ARG A 14 9.88 3.96 14.88
CA ARG A 14 8.91 3.10 14.21
C ARG A 14 8.53 3.57 12.83
N ALA A 15 9.06 4.71 12.38
CA ALA A 15 8.80 5.16 11.02
C ALA A 15 9.14 4.07 10.02
N THR A 16 10.14 3.26 10.31
CA THR A 16 10.51 2.13 9.46
C THR A 16 9.84 0.82 9.88
N GLU A 17 9.25 0.79 11.06
CA GLU A 17 8.64 -0.41 11.63
C GLU A 17 7.12 -0.37 11.63
N GLY A 18 6.55 0.78 11.28
CA GLY A 18 5.11 0.96 11.28
C GLY A 18 4.41 0.26 10.14
N ARG A 19 5.15 -0.39 9.27
CA ARG A 19 4.59 -1.05 8.11
C ARG A 19 3.74 -2.25 8.54
N VAL A 20 2.53 -2.30 8.02
CA VAL A 20 1.61 -3.40 8.32
C VAL A 20 1.91 -4.55 7.38
N LEU A 21 2.14 -5.73 7.96
CA LEU A 21 2.28 -6.94 7.17
C LEU A 21 0.91 -7.55 6.95
N LEU A 22 0.56 -7.74 5.70
CA LEU A 22 -0.64 -8.47 5.33
C LEU A 22 -0.22 -9.79 4.70
N ALA A 23 -0.56 -10.89 5.36
CA ALA A 23 -0.46 -12.20 4.74
C ALA A 23 -1.64 -12.32 3.78
N GLY A 24 -1.40 -12.06 2.53
CA GLY A 24 -2.44 -11.97 1.51
C GLY A 24 -3.15 -13.28 1.31
N THR A 25 -4.44 -13.21 1.06
CA THR A 25 -5.23 -14.39 0.73
C THR A 25 -5.15 -14.65 -0.76
N ASN A 26 -5.33 -15.90 -1.14
CA ASN A 26 -5.39 -16.32 -2.54
C ASN A 26 -6.78 -15.98 -3.10
N ALA A 27 -7.12 -14.71 -3.12
CA ALA A 27 -8.41 -14.20 -3.59
C ALA A 27 -8.26 -12.73 -3.93
N ASP A 28 -9.14 -12.21 -4.75
CA ASP A 28 -9.22 -10.77 -4.99
C ASP A 28 -9.54 -10.10 -3.66
N THR A 29 -8.83 -9.04 -3.35
CA THR A 29 -8.87 -8.44 -2.01
C THR A 29 -8.88 -6.93 -2.13
N THR A 30 -9.63 -6.28 -1.24
CA THR A 30 -9.58 -4.83 -1.09
C THR A 30 -8.79 -4.52 0.18
N LEU A 31 -7.75 -3.71 0.04
CA LEU A 31 -6.94 -3.29 1.18
C LEU A 31 -7.72 -2.30 2.03
N THR A 32 -7.47 -2.34 3.34
CA THR A 32 -8.01 -1.31 4.23
C THR A 32 -7.25 0.00 4.01
N ALA A 33 -7.77 1.08 4.58
CA ALA A 33 -7.08 2.37 4.51
C ALA A 33 -5.68 2.28 5.11
N ALA A 34 -5.55 1.67 6.28
CA ALA A 34 -4.24 1.51 6.92
C ALA A 34 -3.28 0.71 6.04
N GLN A 35 -3.75 -0.35 5.43
CA GLN A 35 -2.93 -1.16 4.53
C GLN A 35 -2.57 -0.41 3.26
N SER A 36 -3.40 0.53 2.84
CA SER A 36 -3.16 1.30 1.61
C SER A 36 -2.11 2.38 1.79
N VAL A 37 -1.81 2.80 3.02
CA VAL A 37 -0.81 3.85 3.27
C VAL A 37 0.53 3.27 3.73
N GLU A 38 0.55 2.05 4.25
CA GLU A 38 1.81 1.46 4.70
C GLU A 38 1.62 -0.02 4.89
N SER A 39 2.07 -0.81 3.93
CA SER A 39 1.95 -2.25 4.08
C SER A 39 2.98 -3.01 3.27
N LEU A 40 3.22 -4.22 3.72
CA LEU A 40 3.95 -5.24 3.00
C LEU A 40 2.96 -6.38 2.81
N VAL A 41 2.59 -6.65 1.57
CA VAL A 41 1.63 -7.70 1.23
C VAL A 41 2.41 -8.87 0.65
N THR A 42 2.25 -10.04 1.24
CA THR A 42 2.82 -11.27 0.68
C THR A 42 1.67 -12.18 0.29
N VAL A 43 1.73 -12.77 -0.88
CA VAL A 43 0.65 -13.61 -1.38
C VAL A 43 1.21 -14.69 -2.29
N THR A 44 0.61 -15.89 -2.22
CA THR A 44 0.93 -17.00 -3.12
C THR A 44 -0.32 -17.32 -3.92
N PRO A 45 -0.55 -16.62 -5.04
CA PRO A 45 -1.77 -16.86 -5.82
C PRO A 45 -1.68 -18.13 -6.64
N THR A 46 -2.83 -18.80 -6.84
CA THR A 46 -2.94 -19.95 -7.71
C THR A 46 -3.65 -19.60 -9.02
N THR A 47 -4.05 -18.35 -9.18
CA THR A 47 -4.54 -17.76 -10.42
C THR A 47 -4.31 -16.27 -10.31
N GLY A 48 -4.54 -15.51 -11.38
CA GLY A 48 -4.37 -14.06 -11.30
C GLY A 48 -5.27 -13.45 -10.24
N ARG A 49 -4.71 -12.55 -9.45
CA ARG A 49 -5.45 -11.88 -8.37
C ARG A 49 -5.31 -10.38 -8.49
N THR A 50 -6.34 -9.68 -8.04
CA THR A 50 -6.34 -8.21 -7.99
C THR A 50 -6.43 -7.76 -6.55
N TYR A 51 -5.48 -6.92 -6.15
CA TYR A 51 -5.50 -6.26 -4.84
C TYR A 51 -5.82 -4.79 -5.07
N THR A 52 -6.97 -4.36 -4.55
CA THR A 52 -7.48 -3.01 -4.78
C THR A 52 -7.25 -2.16 -3.54
N SER A 53 -6.77 -0.94 -3.71
CA SER A 53 -6.58 -0.03 -2.60
C SER A 53 -7.92 0.41 -1.99
N ALA A 54 -7.87 0.99 -0.80
CA ALA A 54 -9.01 1.71 -0.26
C ALA A 54 -9.32 2.91 -1.17
N THR A 55 -10.47 3.55 -0.94
CA THR A 55 -10.83 4.77 -1.68
C THR A 55 -9.91 5.91 -1.29
N ALA A 56 -9.79 6.91 -2.15
CA ALA A 56 -8.97 8.08 -1.83
C ALA A 56 -9.48 8.77 -0.56
N ALA A 57 -10.80 8.85 -0.37
CA ALA A 57 -11.35 9.45 0.84
C ALA A 57 -10.89 8.72 2.10
N ASP A 58 -10.91 7.40 2.08
CA ASP A 58 -10.49 6.62 3.24
C ASP A 58 -8.99 6.73 3.47
N ILE A 59 -8.20 6.74 2.41
CA ILE A 59 -6.75 6.90 2.52
C ILE A 59 -6.41 8.26 3.13
N ILE A 60 -7.03 9.32 2.64
CA ILE A 60 -6.78 10.67 3.14
C ILE A 60 -7.22 10.79 4.60
N SER A 61 -8.33 10.16 4.95
CA SER A 61 -8.79 10.12 6.33
C SER A 61 -7.79 9.39 7.23
N GLU A 62 -7.19 8.32 6.71
CA GLU A 62 -6.18 7.56 7.46
C GLU A 62 -4.92 8.40 7.70
N LEU A 63 -4.54 9.25 6.76
CA LEU A 63 -3.41 10.16 6.93
C LEU A 63 -3.66 11.18 8.04
N GLY A 64 -4.93 11.43 8.35
CA GLY A 64 -5.33 12.25 9.48
C GLY A 64 -4.95 13.71 9.31
N ASN A 65 -4.61 14.35 10.44
CA ASN A 65 -4.29 15.77 10.43
C ASN A 65 -3.00 16.09 9.68
N SER A 66 -2.20 15.11 9.38
CA SER A 66 -0.97 15.31 8.62
C SER A 66 -1.20 15.24 7.11
N ALA A 67 -2.43 14.96 6.68
CA ALA A 67 -2.73 14.83 5.25
C ALA A 67 -2.50 16.16 4.54
N LYS A 68 -1.69 16.13 3.50
CA LYS A 68 -1.45 17.30 2.67
C LYS A 68 -1.07 16.85 1.28
N VAL A 69 -1.39 17.68 0.31
CA VAL A 69 -1.06 17.41 -1.09
C VAL A 69 0.45 17.23 -1.22
N GLY A 70 0.84 16.18 -1.90
CA GLY A 70 2.24 15.83 -2.08
C GLY A 70 2.76 14.81 -1.08
N GLN A 71 2.00 14.51 -0.03
CA GLN A 71 2.42 13.51 0.95
C GLN A 71 2.48 12.13 0.31
N CYS A 72 3.54 11.39 0.62
CA CYS A 72 3.78 10.07 0.02
C CYS A 72 3.71 8.97 1.08
N PHE A 73 3.38 7.78 0.60
CA PHE A 73 3.29 6.56 1.40
C PHE A 73 3.52 5.39 0.43
N GLU A 74 3.63 4.16 0.94
CA GLU A 74 3.93 3.07 0.02
C GLU A 74 3.31 1.74 0.42
N VAL A 75 3.07 0.93 -0.61
CA VAL A 75 2.60 -0.46 -0.49
C VAL A 75 3.58 -1.32 -1.27
N THR A 76 4.09 -2.37 -0.65
CA THR A 76 4.94 -3.36 -1.33
C THR A 76 4.16 -4.65 -1.47
N ILE A 77 4.13 -5.19 -2.67
CA ILE A 77 3.48 -6.49 -2.93
C ILE A 77 4.56 -7.48 -3.33
N VAL A 78 4.60 -8.60 -2.62
CA VAL A 78 5.51 -9.72 -2.90
C VAL A 78 4.66 -10.88 -3.40
N ASN A 79 4.89 -11.26 -4.65
CA ASN A 79 4.17 -12.37 -5.26
C ASN A 79 5.03 -13.62 -5.15
N LEU A 80 4.61 -14.53 -4.29
CA LEU A 80 5.37 -15.75 -3.98
C LEU A 80 4.99 -16.93 -4.87
N ALA A 81 4.15 -16.73 -5.88
CA ALA A 81 3.80 -17.80 -6.80
C ALA A 81 5.04 -18.32 -7.53
N GLY A 82 5.11 -19.64 -7.69
CA GLY A 82 6.23 -20.24 -8.40
C GLY A 82 6.02 -20.31 -9.92
N ALA A 83 4.87 -19.90 -10.41
CA ALA A 83 4.52 -20.00 -11.82
C ALA A 83 3.84 -18.71 -12.27
N THR A 84 3.11 -18.73 -13.36
CA THR A 84 2.71 -17.57 -14.15
C THR A 84 1.61 -16.67 -13.57
N HIS A 85 1.23 -16.87 -12.32
CA HIS A 85 0.09 -16.14 -11.75
C HIS A 85 0.53 -14.76 -11.24
N ALA A 86 -0.06 -13.72 -11.79
CA ALA A 86 0.29 -12.35 -11.43
C ALA A 86 -0.67 -11.80 -10.39
N VAL A 87 -0.17 -10.81 -9.63
CA VAL A 87 -1.00 -10.00 -8.74
C VAL A 87 -1.04 -8.59 -9.32
N THR A 88 -2.23 -8.08 -9.55
CA THR A 88 -2.41 -6.73 -10.09
C THR A 88 -2.86 -5.81 -8.97
N PHE A 89 -2.18 -4.68 -8.84
CA PHE A 89 -2.58 -3.64 -7.87
C PHE A 89 -3.52 -2.67 -8.58
N ALA A 90 -4.70 -2.46 -8.02
CA ALA A 90 -5.71 -1.59 -8.61
C ALA A 90 -6.09 -0.49 -7.63
N GLY A 91 -6.58 0.62 -8.15
CA GLY A 91 -7.03 1.73 -7.33
C GLY A 91 -8.52 1.66 -7.03
N GLY A 92 -8.89 1.98 -5.79
CA GLY A 92 -10.29 2.21 -5.43
C GLY A 92 -10.77 3.54 -5.98
N THR A 93 -11.98 3.94 -5.60
CA THR A 93 -12.56 5.19 -6.07
C THR A 93 -11.65 6.38 -5.73
N GLY A 94 -11.35 7.20 -6.72
CA GLY A 94 -10.49 8.36 -6.54
C GLY A 94 -8.99 8.03 -6.54
N VAL A 95 -8.63 6.77 -6.70
CA VAL A 95 -7.24 6.32 -6.71
C VAL A 95 -6.89 5.84 -8.12
N THR A 96 -5.75 6.29 -8.62
CA THR A 96 -5.20 5.85 -9.90
C THR A 96 -3.89 5.13 -9.65
N VAL A 97 -3.70 3.98 -10.28
CA VAL A 97 -2.40 3.29 -10.26
C VAL A 97 -1.82 3.45 -11.66
N THR A 98 -0.70 4.15 -11.73
CA THR A 98 -0.05 4.43 -13.02
C THR A 98 1.02 3.40 -13.32
N VAL A 99 1.40 3.35 -14.58
CA VAL A 99 2.49 2.49 -15.07
C VAL A 99 2.09 1.02 -14.90
N ASN A 100 3.04 0.13 -14.80
CA ASN A 100 2.79 -1.30 -14.74
C ASN A 100 2.31 -1.71 -13.35
N ALA A 101 1.03 -2.05 -13.25
CA ALA A 101 0.42 -2.44 -11.98
C ALA A 101 0.53 -3.94 -11.70
N SER A 102 1.06 -4.72 -12.61
CA SER A 102 1.14 -6.17 -12.49
C SER A 102 2.44 -6.60 -11.81
N VAL A 103 2.33 -7.43 -10.79
CA VAL A 103 3.48 -8.02 -10.11
C VAL A 103 3.57 -9.48 -10.53
N SER A 104 4.57 -9.79 -11.33
CA SER A 104 4.74 -11.13 -11.89
C SER A 104 5.09 -12.15 -10.81
N ALA A 105 4.86 -13.42 -11.11
CA ALA A 105 5.22 -14.51 -10.21
C ALA A 105 6.69 -14.43 -9.81
N ALA A 106 6.98 -14.75 -8.55
CA ALA A 106 8.32 -14.77 -7.97
C ALA A 106 9.03 -13.41 -8.04
N THR A 107 8.25 -12.31 -8.05
CA THR A 107 8.81 -10.95 -8.02
C THR A 107 8.08 -10.11 -6.98
N SER A 108 8.57 -8.91 -6.77
CA SER A 108 7.92 -7.95 -5.89
C SER A 108 7.94 -6.57 -6.55
N ALA A 109 7.06 -5.69 -6.07
CA ALA A 109 7.03 -4.32 -6.51
C ALA A 109 6.58 -3.43 -5.37
N THR A 110 7.16 -2.23 -5.30
CA THR A 110 6.73 -1.21 -4.37
C THR A 110 5.97 -0.14 -5.16
N PHE A 111 4.80 0.21 -4.65
CA PHE A 111 3.98 1.28 -5.22
C PHE A 111 4.01 2.45 -4.25
N ILE A 112 4.48 3.59 -4.73
CA ILE A 112 4.48 4.81 -3.93
C ILE A 112 3.21 5.56 -4.23
N GLY A 113 2.40 5.78 -3.18
CA GLY A 113 1.20 6.57 -3.27
C GLY A 113 1.52 8.03 -2.97
N ARG A 114 0.80 8.92 -3.62
CA ARG A 114 0.91 10.35 -3.40
C ARG A 114 -0.47 10.96 -3.32
N MET A 115 -0.70 11.77 -2.30
CA MET A 115 -1.92 12.57 -2.25
C MET A 115 -1.82 13.64 -3.32
N ALA A 116 -2.50 13.39 -4.44
CA ALA A 116 -2.37 14.25 -5.63
C ALA A 116 -3.22 15.52 -5.51
N SER A 117 -4.33 15.44 -4.77
CA SER A 117 -5.19 16.58 -4.48
C SER A 117 -5.92 16.31 -3.18
N ALA A 118 -6.82 17.21 -2.78
CA ALA A 118 -7.61 17.02 -1.57
C ALA A 118 -8.53 15.79 -1.66
N THR A 119 -8.76 15.25 -2.84
CA THR A 119 -9.72 14.16 -3.06
C THR A 119 -9.18 13.01 -3.89
N THR A 120 -7.92 13.06 -4.33
CA THR A 120 -7.37 12.03 -5.21
C THR A 120 -6.00 11.55 -4.74
N VAL A 121 -5.72 10.29 -5.06
CA VAL A 121 -4.46 9.63 -4.75
C VAL A 121 -3.96 8.97 -6.03
N ILE A 122 -2.66 9.01 -6.26
CA ILE A 122 -2.03 8.34 -7.40
C ILE A 122 -0.90 7.46 -6.86
N TYR A 123 -0.87 6.21 -7.29
CA TYR A 123 0.24 5.32 -7.01
C TYR A 123 1.15 5.19 -8.23
N TYR A 124 2.44 5.19 -7.98
CA TYR A 124 3.47 5.00 -9.00
C TYR A 124 4.29 3.79 -8.65
N ARG A 125 4.58 2.94 -9.62
CA ARG A 125 5.45 1.79 -9.37
C ARG A 125 6.90 2.25 -9.24
N LYS A 126 7.53 1.84 -8.15
CA LYS A 126 8.93 2.14 -7.87
C LYS A 126 9.72 0.84 -7.96
N GLY A 127 10.27 0.59 -9.10
CA GLY A 127 11.07 -0.61 -9.29
C GLY A 127 10.28 -1.91 -9.14
N GLY A 128 10.96 -3.00 -9.21
CA GLY A 128 10.36 -4.34 -9.09
C GLY A 128 10.13 -5.05 -10.40
#